data_ef95e2c563d4a28e50f4629161f128dd
#
_entry.id   ef95e2c563d4a28e50f4629161f128dd
#
_cell.length_a   1.000
_cell.length_b   1.000
_cell.length_c   1.000
_cell.angle_alpha   90.00
_cell.angle_beta   90.00
_cell.angle_gamma   90.00
#
_symmetry.space_group_name_H-M   'P 1'
#
loop_
_entity.id
_entity.type
_entity.pdbx_description
1 polymer ?
#
loop_
_entity_poly.entity_id
_entity_poly.type
_entity_poly.pdbx_seq_one_letter_code
_entity_poly.pdbx_strand_id
1 'polypeptide(L)'
;MDDQPVIEYAINQGQNLKISMKGEAVGSFAFGVKKGSKHEHLVTEFNEALAQMNEDGSLDEIINKWTASKGSSDSAVPETSTPAGQKATPTKDKYIIASDSSFAPFVFQDDSNQYTGIDMELIKAIAKDQGFTVEVTNPGFDAAINSVQTGQADGIIAGMSVTDARKKTFDYSDPYYTANSILAVKDSS
;
A
#
# COMPACT_ATOMS: atom_id res chain seq x y z
N MET A 1 1.49 -2.78 21.25
CA MET A 1 1.86 -1.57 20.48
C MET A 1 1.82 -2.00 19.04
N ASP A 2 1.04 -1.32 18.22
CA ASP A 2 0.77 -1.70 16.84
C ASP A 2 0.72 -0.45 15.96
N ASP A 3 0.65 -0.62 14.64
CA ASP A 3 0.57 0.50 13.73
C ASP A 3 -0.82 1.16 13.79
N GLN A 4 -0.85 2.49 13.80
CA GLN A 4 -2.07 3.27 13.93
C GLN A 4 -3.20 2.83 12.98
N PRO A 5 -2.98 2.64 11.67
CA PRO A 5 -4.06 2.29 10.75
C PRO A 5 -4.66 0.90 11.03
N VAL A 6 -3.88 -0.03 11.55
CA VAL A 6 -4.35 -1.37 11.92
C VAL A 6 -5.35 -1.29 13.07
N ILE A 7 -5.03 -0.50 14.09
CA ILE A 7 -5.91 -0.30 15.24
C ILE A 7 -7.15 0.53 14.87
N GLU A 8 -7.01 1.58 14.09
CA GLU A 8 -8.14 2.37 13.61
C GLU A 8 -9.09 1.52 12.77
N TYR A 9 -8.56 0.67 11.90
CA TYR A 9 -9.37 -0.29 11.15
C TYR A 9 -10.09 -1.28 12.07
N ALA A 10 -9.42 -1.83 13.08
CA ALA A 10 -10.02 -2.76 14.04
C ALA A 10 -11.16 -2.10 14.84
N ILE A 11 -10.98 -0.85 15.27
CA ILE A 11 -12.03 -0.06 15.93
C ILE A 11 -13.22 0.14 14.97
N ASN A 12 -12.96 0.47 13.71
CA ASN A 12 -14.00 0.67 12.70
C ASN A 12 -14.77 -0.63 12.38
N GLN A 13 -14.15 -1.79 12.57
CA GLN A 13 -14.81 -3.10 12.47
C GLN A 13 -15.58 -3.49 13.74
N GLY A 14 -15.67 -2.59 14.73
CA GLY A 14 -16.46 -2.79 15.95
C GLY A 14 -15.70 -3.48 17.07
N GLN A 15 -14.37 -3.56 17.00
CA GLN A 15 -13.58 -4.03 18.14
C GLN A 15 -13.62 -2.98 19.26
N ASN A 16 -13.83 -3.45 20.49
CA ASN A 16 -13.94 -2.61 21.67
C ASN A 16 -12.56 -2.15 22.16
N LEU A 17 -11.94 -1.28 21.37
CA LEU A 17 -10.61 -0.72 21.59
C LEU A 17 -10.69 0.80 21.55
N LYS A 18 -9.85 1.45 22.37
CA LYS A 18 -9.59 2.90 22.27
C LYS A 18 -8.10 3.18 22.20
N ILE A 19 -7.74 4.21 21.45
CA ILE A 19 -6.38 4.69 21.37
C ILE A 19 -6.07 5.43 22.67
N SER A 20 -5.09 4.91 23.42
CA SER A 20 -4.64 5.49 24.69
C SER A 20 -3.49 6.46 24.50
N MET A 21 -2.60 6.18 23.54
CA MET A 21 -1.43 7.02 23.28
C MET A 21 -1.05 6.91 21.81
N LYS A 22 -0.70 8.05 21.20
CA LYS A 22 -0.04 8.11 19.89
C LYS A 22 1.46 8.27 20.12
N GLY A 23 2.25 7.39 19.53
CA GLY A 23 3.70 7.43 19.53
C GLY A 23 4.26 8.15 18.31
N GLU A 24 5.56 8.10 18.18
CA GLU A 24 6.28 8.66 17.04
C GLU A 24 6.17 7.78 15.81
N ALA A 25 6.55 8.35 14.65
CA ALA A 25 6.64 7.61 13.40
C ALA A 25 7.63 6.44 13.54
N VAL A 26 7.17 5.23 13.25
CA VAL A 26 7.97 4.00 13.38
C VAL A 26 8.51 3.50 12.06
N GLY A 27 8.03 4.04 10.95
CA GLY A 27 8.48 3.67 9.63
C GLY A 27 7.64 4.27 8.52
N SER A 28 8.14 4.11 7.31
CA SER A 28 7.43 4.51 6.10
C SER A 28 7.27 3.29 5.22
N PHE A 29 6.09 3.12 4.62
CA PHE A 29 5.79 2.03 3.70
C PHE A 29 6.02 2.48 2.27
N ALA A 30 6.68 1.65 1.50
CA ALA A 30 7.01 1.92 0.11
C ALA A 30 6.91 0.65 -0.75
N PHE A 31 6.71 0.86 -2.04
CA PHE A 31 6.83 -0.19 -3.05
C PHE A 31 8.31 -0.54 -3.25
N GLY A 32 8.62 -1.81 -3.45
CA GLY A 32 10.00 -2.27 -3.61
C GLY A 32 10.18 -3.17 -4.82
N VAL A 33 11.35 -3.05 -5.44
CA VAL A 33 11.84 -3.95 -6.49
C VAL A 33 13.21 -4.49 -6.10
N LYS A 34 13.64 -5.60 -6.72
CA LYS A 34 15.00 -6.12 -6.50
C LYS A 34 16.02 -5.10 -7.00
N LYS A 35 16.97 -4.76 -6.14
CA LYS A 35 18.08 -3.85 -6.46
C LYS A 35 18.91 -4.35 -7.64
N GLY A 36 19.23 -3.44 -8.57
CA GLY A 36 19.98 -3.76 -9.78
C GLY A 36 19.22 -4.64 -10.77
N SER A 37 17.89 -4.73 -10.65
CA SER A 37 17.07 -5.49 -11.59
C SER A 37 16.64 -4.65 -12.79
N LYS A 38 16.20 -5.33 -13.85
CA LYS A 38 15.59 -4.67 -15.01
C LYS A 38 14.25 -3.97 -14.69
N HIS A 39 13.74 -4.11 -13.47
CA HIS A 39 12.46 -3.56 -13.00
C HIS A 39 12.62 -2.27 -12.18
N GLU A 40 13.80 -1.69 -12.11
CA GLU A 40 14.04 -0.39 -11.43
C GLU A 40 13.17 0.73 -12.00
N HIS A 41 12.83 0.67 -13.29
CA HIS A 41 11.92 1.63 -13.93
C HIS A 41 10.52 1.67 -13.26
N LEU A 42 10.06 0.55 -12.67
CA LEU A 42 8.78 0.51 -11.92
C LEU A 42 8.79 1.44 -10.72
N VAL A 43 9.94 1.67 -10.09
CA VAL A 43 10.08 2.64 -9.00
C VAL A 43 9.84 4.05 -9.51
N THR A 44 10.37 4.39 -10.67
CA THR A 44 10.16 5.70 -11.30
C THR A 44 8.69 5.89 -11.68
N GLU A 45 8.09 4.91 -12.34
CA GLU A 45 6.67 4.91 -12.73
C GLU A 45 5.76 5.02 -11.50
N PHE A 46 6.09 4.30 -10.43
CA PHE A 46 5.37 4.39 -9.16
C PHE A 46 5.46 5.79 -8.56
N ASN A 47 6.64 6.39 -8.52
CA ASN A 47 6.85 7.72 -7.97
C ASN A 47 6.13 8.81 -8.79
N GLU A 48 6.13 8.70 -10.11
CA GLU A 48 5.42 9.66 -10.98
C GLU A 48 3.91 9.63 -10.73
N ALA A 49 3.32 8.44 -10.71
CA ALA A 49 1.90 8.30 -10.39
C ALA A 49 1.59 8.72 -8.95
N LEU A 50 2.43 8.36 -7.99
CA LEU A 50 2.27 8.73 -6.58
C LEU A 50 2.30 10.25 -6.38
N ALA A 51 3.19 10.96 -7.10
CA ALA A 51 3.26 12.42 -7.04
C ALA A 51 1.96 13.06 -7.53
N GLN A 52 1.38 12.58 -8.63
CA GLN A 52 0.09 13.03 -9.13
C GLN A 52 -1.05 12.75 -8.14
N MET A 53 -1.07 11.55 -7.55
CA MET A 53 -2.07 11.16 -6.57
C MET A 53 -1.98 11.97 -5.27
N ASN A 54 -0.80 12.46 -4.91
CA ASN A 54 -0.63 13.42 -3.80
C ASN A 54 -1.15 14.82 -4.16
N GLU A 55 -0.94 15.26 -5.40
CA GLU A 55 -1.38 16.60 -5.86
C GLU A 55 -2.90 16.67 -6.00
N ASP A 56 -3.54 15.64 -6.54
CA ASP A 56 -4.99 15.60 -6.76
C ASP A 56 -5.79 15.08 -5.57
N GLY A 57 -5.12 14.57 -4.52
CA GLY A 57 -5.73 14.07 -3.30
C GLY A 57 -6.25 12.63 -3.37
N SER A 58 -6.10 11.95 -4.50
CA SER A 58 -6.61 10.59 -4.68
C SER A 58 -5.91 9.54 -3.79
N LEU A 59 -4.63 9.79 -3.41
CA LEU A 59 -3.96 8.96 -2.41
C LEU A 59 -4.64 9.06 -1.03
N ASP A 60 -4.95 10.28 -0.60
CA ASP A 60 -5.64 10.52 0.67
C ASP A 60 -7.06 9.91 0.66
N GLU A 61 -7.75 9.95 -0.47
CA GLU A 61 -9.06 9.30 -0.63
C GLU A 61 -8.96 7.78 -0.43
N ILE A 62 -7.98 7.12 -1.04
CA ILE A 62 -7.73 5.69 -0.85
C ILE A 62 -7.42 5.38 0.62
N ILE A 63 -6.53 6.12 1.24
CA ILE A 63 -6.16 5.92 2.65
C ILE A 63 -7.36 6.13 3.56
N ASN A 64 -8.09 7.24 3.39
CA ASN A 64 -9.24 7.59 4.21
C ASN A 64 -10.39 6.59 4.09
N LYS A 65 -10.61 6.03 2.91
CA LYS A 65 -11.62 4.99 2.69
C LYS A 65 -11.48 3.82 3.66
N TRP A 66 -10.23 3.47 4.01
CA TRP A 66 -9.92 2.32 4.85
C TRP A 66 -9.63 2.67 6.32
N THR A 67 -9.26 3.92 6.61
CA THR A 67 -8.86 4.37 7.96
C THR A 67 -9.86 5.33 8.62
N ALA A 68 -10.75 5.97 7.85
CA ALA A 68 -11.74 6.88 8.43
C ALA A 68 -12.77 6.14 9.28
N SER A 69 -13.10 6.70 10.45
CA SER A 69 -14.15 6.18 11.30
C SER A 69 -15.51 6.20 10.58
N LYS A 70 -16.31 5.14 10.72
CA LYS A 70 -17.69 5.05 10.22
C LYS A 70 -18.61 6.09 10.87
N GLY A 71 -18.36 7.36 10.60
CA GLY A 71 -19.14 8.49 11.13
C GLY A 71 -19.22 9.65 10.14
N SER A 72 -18.50 9.57 9.04
CA SER A 72 -18.54 10.55 7.94
C SER A 72 -19.05 9.88 6.68
N SER A 73 -20.29 9.45 6.70
CA SER A 73 -21.00 9.12 5.48
C SER A 73 -21.55 10.42 4.89
N ASP A 74 -20.83 11.04 4.03
CA ASP A 74 -21.36 11.66 2.82
C ASP A 74 -20.20 12.20 1.95
N SER A 75 -19.79 11.42 0.99
CA SER A 75 -19.22 11.96 -0.24
C SER A 75 -19.30 10.87 -1.28
N ALA A 76 -20.28 11.01 -2.15
CA ALA A 76 -20.36 10.30 -3.41
C ALA A 76 -19.02 10.52 -4.14
N VAL A 77 -18.36 9.42 -4.47
CA VAL A 77 -17.14 9.42 -5.28
C VAL A 77 -17.49 10.00 -6.66
N PRO A 78 -16.98 11.17 -7.06
CA PRO A 78 -17.02 11.52 -8.45
C PRO A 78 -16.04 10.59 -9.20
N GLU A 79 -16.50 9.92 -10.23
CA GLU A 79 -15.61 9.36 -11.23
C GLU A 79 -14.84 10.51 -11.89
N THR A 80 -13.72 10.90 -11.29
CA THR A 80 -12.89 11.96 -11.84
C THR A 80 -11.95 11.35 -12.86
N SER A 81 -12.14 11.77 -14.07
CA SER A 81 -11.26 11.56 -15.21
C SER A 81 -9.84 11.99 -14.88
N THR A 82 -8.91 11.03 -14.79
CA THR A 82 -7.48 11.24 -14.66
C THR A 82 -6.93 12.09 -15.79
N PRO A 83 -6.19 13.19 -15.53
CA PRO A 83 -5.39 13.84 -16.55
C PRO A 83 -4.28 12.88 -16.98
N ALA A 84 -4.21 12.61 -18.27
CA ALA A 84 -3.15 11.78 -18.86
C ALA A 84 -1.81 12.55 -18.75
N GLY A 85 -1.02 12.22 -17.72
CA GLY A 85 0.41 12.54 -17.68
C GLY A 85 1.17 11.77 -18.76
N GLN A 86 2.30 12.26 -19.19
CA GLN A 86 3.13 11.61 -20.21
C GLN A 86 3.54 10.22 -19.69
N LYS A 87 2.99 9.20 -20.33
CA LYS A 87 3.30 7.79 -20.02
C LYS A 87 4.76 7.49 -20.29
N ALA A 88 5.50 7.06 -19.26
CA ALA A 88 6.68 6.25 -19.48
C ALA A 88 6.24 4.99 -20.26
N THR A 89 6.98 4.60 -21.29
CA THR A 89 6.63 3.39 -22.06
C THR A 89 7.00 2.17 -21.21
N PRO A 90 6.03 1.39 -20.72
CA PRO A 90 6.34 0.23 -19.91
C PRO A 90 7.15 -0.79 -20.73
N THR A 91 8.13 -1.39 -20.10
CA THR A 91 8.96 -2.43 -20.73
C THR A 91 8.28 -3.79 -20.75
N LYS A 92 7.13 -3.91 -20.11
CA LYS A 92 6.34 -5.14 -19.98
C LYS A 92 4.87 -4.78 -19.77
N ASP A 93 3.98 -5.45 -20.47
CA ASP A 93 2.54 -5.19 -20.38
C ASP A 93 1.92 -5.69 -19.07
N LYS A 94 2.54 -6.66 -18.42
CA LYS A 94 2.05 -7.30 -17.18
C LYS A 94 3.19 -7.56 -16.21
N TYR A 95 2.99 -7.14 -14.95
CA TYR A 95 3.95 -7.35 -13.85
C TYR A 95 3.35 -8.22 -12.76
N ILE A 96 4.18 -9.09 -12.16
CA ILE A 96 3.83 -9.92 -11.01
C ILE A 96 4.26 -9.16 -9.76
N ILE A 97 3.30 -8.81 -8.92
CA ILE A 97 3.52 -8.07 -7.68
C ILE A 97 3.24 -9.00 -6.50
N ALA A 98 4.25 -9.22 -5.67
CA ALA A 98 4.09 -10.00 -4.46
C ALA A 98 3.53 -9.15 -3.32
N SER A 99 2.72 -9.75 -2.48
CA SER A 99 2.09 -9.10 -1.34
C SER A 99 1.88 -10.08 -0.18
N ASP A 100 1.30 -9.58 0.93
CA ASP A 100 0.89 -10.39 2.08
C ASP A 100 -0.53 -9.98 2.51
N SER A 101 -1.46 -10.92 2.43
CA SER A 101 -2.88 -10.68 2.72
C SER A 101 -3.24 -10.71 4.20
N SER A 102 -2.28 -10.73 5.09
CA SER A 102 -2.48 -10.76 6.55
C SER A 102 -2.32 -9.39 7.22
N PHE A 103 -2.30 -8.30 6.47
CA PHE A 103 -2.01 -6.96 6.96
C PHE A 103 -3.11 -5.93 6.64
N ALA A 104 -4.29 -6.11 7.22
CA ALA A 104 -5.38 -5.12 7.11
C ALA A 104 -5.02 -3.80 7.85
N PRO A 105 -5.38 -2.62 7.29
CA PRO A 105 -6.18 -2.37 6.10
C PRO A 105 -5.38 -2.24 4.79
N PHE A 106 -4.09 -2.58 4.79
CA PHE A 106 -3.23 -2.46 3.60
C PHE A 106 -3.50 -3.55 2.58
N VAL A 107 -3.42 -4.81 3.02
CA VAL A 107 -3.74 -5.98 2.19
C VAL A 107 -4.48 -7.02 3.02
N PHE A 108 -5.66 -7.42 2.57
CA PHE A 108 -6.44 -8.50 3.20
C PHE A 108 -7.43 -9.09 2.20
N GLN A 109 -8.07 -10.19 2.56
CA GLN A 109 -9.17 -10.75 1.78
C GLN A 109 -10.51 -10.26 2.31
N ASP A 110 -11.37 -9.84 1.40
CA ASP A 110 -12.77 -9.53 1.71
C ASP A 110 -13.63 -10.81 1.81
N ASP A 111 -14.92 -10.63 2.11
CA ASP A 111 -15.89 -11.73 2.23
C ASP A 111 -16.07 -12.53 0.93
N SER A 112 -15.64 -11.98 -0.20
CA SER A 112 -15.66 -12.62 -1.53
C SER A 112 -14.32 -13.29 -1.88
N ASN A 113 -13.40 -13.40 -0.95
CA ASN A 113 -12.02 -13.89 -1.12
C ASN A 113 -11.20 -13.08 -2.14
N GLN A 114 -11.56 -11.81 -2.36
CA GLN A 114 -10.78 -10.92 -3.21
C GLN A 114 -9.76 -10.15 -2.37
N TYR A 115 -8.54 -9.98 -2.91
CA TYR A 115 -7.53 -9.15 -2.28
C TYR A 115 -7.89 -7.67 -2.43
N THR A 116 -7.97 -6.99 -1.31
CA THR A 116 -8.38 -5.59 -1.20
C THR A 116 -7.54 -4.84 -0.16
N GLY A 117 -7.78 -3.56 0.00
CA GLY A 117 -7.08 -2.68 0.93
C GLY A 117 -6.31 -1.58 0.24
N ILE A 118 -5.61 -0.76 1.04
CA ILE A 118 -4.89 0.42 0.57
C ILE A 118 -3.88 0.05 -0.52
N ASP A 119 -3.05 -0.95 -0.30
CA ASP A 119 -1.99 -1.36 -1.22
C ASP A 119 -2.56 -1.90 -2.54
N MET A 120 -3.68 -2.63 -2.47
CA MET A 120 -4.32 -3.20 -3.65
C MET A 120 -4.98 -2.12 -4.52
N GLU A 121 -5.61 -1.14 -3.90
CA GLU A 121 -6.20 -0.01 -4.64
C GLU A 121 -5.10 0.88 -5.23
N LEU A 122 -4.05 1.15 -4.45
CA LEU A 122 -2.92 1.96 -4.88
C LEU A 122 -2.19 1.37 -6.09
N ILE A 123 -1.79 0.10 -6.03
CA ILE A 123 -1.05 -0.53 -7.14
C ILE A 123 -1.90 -0.64 -8.40
N LYS A 124 -3.21 -0.87 -8.27
CA LYS A 124 -4.14 -0.89 -9.41
C LYS A 124 -4.33 0.50 -10.02
N ALA A 125 -4.42 1.54 -9.20
CA ALA A 125 -4.51 2.93 -9.67
C ALA A 125 -3.25 3.34 -10.42
N ILE A 126 -2.07 3.03 -9.88
CA ILE A 126 -0.78 3.31 -10.50
C ILE A 126 -0.62 2.55 -11.82
N ALA A 127 -0.97 1.26 -11.84
CA ALA A 127 -0.92 0.46 -13.06
C ALA A 127 -1.82 1.02 -14.16
N LYS A 128 -3.02 1.48 -13.80
CA LYS A 128 -3.96 2.12 -14.74
C LYS A 128 -3.41 3.43 -15.28
N ASP A 129 -2.83 4.27 -14.41
CA ASP A 129 -2.25 5.55 -14.79
C ASP A 129 -1.06 5.37 -15.74
N GLN A 130 -0.15 4.47 -15.40
CA GLN A 130 1.06 4.19 -16.18
C GLN A 130 0.85 3.25 -17.38
N GLY A 131 -0.34 2.66 -17.51
CA GLY A 131 -0.75 1.87 -18.69
C GLY A 131 -0.21 0.45 -18.73
N PHE A 132 0.08 -0.15 -17.58
CA PHE A 132 0.41 -1.58 -17.46
C PHE A 132 -0.64 -2.34 -16.63
N THR A 133 -0.52 -3.66 -16.57
CA THR A 133 -1.38 -4.52 -15.75
C THR A 133 -0.56 -5.21 -14.66
N VAL A 134 -1.21 -5.54 -13.56
CA VAL A 134 -0.58 -6.26 -12.46
C VAL A 134 -1.30 -7.57 -12.16
N GLU A 135 -0.52 -8.59 -11.87
CA GLU A 135 -0.98 -9.82 -11.24
C GLU A 135 -0.44 -9.85 -9.82
N VAL A 136 -1.33 -9.90 -8.83
CA VAL A 136 -0.93 -9.92 -7.42
C VAL A 136 -0.87 -11.35 -6.92
N THR A 137 0.25 -11.72 -6.30
CA THR A 137 0.47 -12.99 -5.63
C THR A 137 0.61 -12.77 -4.13
N ASN A 138 0.04 -13.64 -3.31
CA ASN A 138 0.04 -13.51 -1.85
C ASN A 138 0.62 -14.76 -1.17
N PRO A 139 1.94 -14.99 -1.28
CA PRO A 139 2.56 -16.16 -0.66
C PRO A 139 2.83 -16.01 0.84
N GLY A 140 2.54 -14.84 1.44
CA GLY A 140 2.98 -14.43 2.77
C GLY A 140 4.24 -13.56 2.72
N PHE A 141 4.48 -12.76 3.77
CA PHE A 141 5.46 -11.68 3.74
C PHE A 141 6.89 -12.14 3.41
N ASP A 142 7.40 -13.16 4.12
CA ASP A 142 8.77 -13.65 3.90
C ASP A 142 8.92 -14.29 2.51
N ALA A 143 7.91 -15.03 2.06
CA ALA A 143 7.91 -15.62 0.74
C ALA A 143 7.74 -14.57 -0.36
N ALA A 144 7.02 -13.48 -0.12
CA ALA A 144 6.91 -12.33 -1.02
C ALA A 144 8.28 -11.65 -1.22
N ILE A 145 9.00 -11.37 -0.13
CA ILE A 145 10.37 -10.86 -0.18
C ILE A 145 11.27 -11.78 -1.01
N ASN A 146 11.22 -13.08 -0.72
CA ASN A 146 12.05 -14.06 -1.42
C ASN A 146 11.71 -14.16 -2.91
N SER A 147 10.43 -14.09 -3.28
CA SER A 147 9.99 -14.16 -4.69
C SER A 147 10.53 -13.01 -5.53
N VAL A 148 10.63 -11.80 -4.96
CA VAL A 148 11.24 -10.65 -5.64
C VAL A 148 12.75 -10.81 -5.72
N GLN A 149 13.41 -11.26 -4.66
CA GLN A 149 14.86 -11.47 -4.65
C GLN A 149 15.29 -12.53 -5.67
N THR A 150 14.49 -13.57 -5.87
CA THR A 150 14.76 -14.65 -6.85
C THR A 150 14.27 -14.33 -8.26
N GLY A 151 13.53 -13.23 -8.44
CA GLY A 151 12.98 -12.81 -9.73
C GLY A 151 11.70 -13.55 -10.16
N GLN A 152 11.02 -14.22 -9.22
CA GLN A 152 9.71 -14.83 -9.45
C GLN A 152 8.60 -13.77 -9.46
N ALA A 153 8.78 -12.68 -8.72
CA ALA A 153 7.95 -11.49 -8.78
C ALA A 153 8.79 -10.28 -9.22
N ASP A 154 8.13 -9.32 -9.85
CA ASP A 154 8.76 -8.12 -10.38
C ASP A 154 8.89 -7.03 -9.31
N GLY A 155 7.97 -6.99 -8.33
CA GLY A 155 7.97 -6.05 -7.22
C GLY A 155 7.15 -6.54 -6.03
N ILE A 156 7.19 -5.78 -4.93
CA ILE A 156 6.45 -6.06 -3.69
C ILE A 156 5.76 -4.80 -3.17
N ILE A 157 4.49 -4.96 -2.80
CA ILE A 157 3.72 -3.99 -2.04
C ILE A 157 2.93 -4.74 -0.95
N ALA A 158 3.28 -4.52 0.31
CA ALA A 158 2.75 -5.30 1.44
C ALA A 158 2.86 -4.54 2.78
N GLY A 159 2.57 -3.24 2.77
CA GLY A 159 2.85 -2.40 3.94
C GLY A 159 4.32 -2.50 4.38
N MET A 160 5.22 -2.61 3.41
CA MET A 160 6.62 -2.93 3.68
C MET A 160 7.39 -1.72 4.15
N SER A 161 7.84 -1.75 5.41
CA SER A 161 8.68 -0.70 5.97
C SER A 161 10.03 -0.61 5.28
N VAL A 162 10.44 0.61 4.96
CA VAL A 162 11.77 0.92 4.45
C VAL A 162 12.77 0.84 5.61
N THR A 163 13.73 -0.08 5.52
CA THR A 163 14.80 -0.23 6.51
C THR A 163 16.16 -0.27 5.83
N ASP A 164 17.21 0.12 6.56
CA ASP A 164 18.58 0.10 6.02
C ASP A 164 19.05 -1.32 5.63
N ALA A 165 18.59 -2.32 6.35
CA ALA A 165 18.87 -3.72 6.01
C ALA A 165 18.25 -4.10 4.65
N ARG A 166 16.99 -3.72 4.42
CA ARG A 166 16.28 -4.01 3.17
C ARG A 166 16.77 -3.17 1.99
N LYS A 167 17.23 -1.94 2.20
CA LYS A 167 17.85 -1.10 1.16
C LYS A 167 19.10 -1.71 0.54
N LYS A 168 19.69 -2.71 1.15
CA LYS A 168 20.82 -3.45 0.58
C LYS A 168 20.40 -4.34 -0.60
N THR A 169 19.16 -4.81 -0.61
CA THR A 169 18.64 -5.78 -1.57
C THR A 169 17.46 -5.27 -2.39
N PHE A 170 16.84 -4.17 -1.97
CA PHE A 170 15.70 -3.54 -2.64
C PHE A 170 16.00 -2.08 -2.99
N ASP A 171 15.48 -1.65 -4.13
CA ASP A 171 15.24 -0.25 -4.46
C ASP A 171 13.76 0.07 -4.18
N TYR A 172 13.52 1.19 -3.51
CA TYR A 172 12.21 1.60 -3.03
C TYR A 172 11.68 2.81 -3.78
N SER A 173 10.36 2.86 -3.94
CA SER A 173 9.64 4.08 -4.29
C SER A 173 9.73 5.11 -3.16
N ASP A 174 9.24 6.32 -3.43
CA ASP A 174 8.87 7.24 -2.38
C ASP A 174 7.81 6.60 -1.48
N PRO A 175 7.80 6.92 -0.17
CA PRO A 175 6.82 6.35 0.73
C PRO A 175 5.40 6.82 0.40
N TYR A 176 4.46 5.89 0.36
CA TYR A 176 3.04 6.19 0.19
C TYR A 176 2.28 6.29 1.52
N TYR A 177 2.88 5.83 2.60
CA TYR A 177 2.30 5.89 3.95
C TYR A 177 3.40 6.02 5.00
N THR A 178 3.14 6.83 6.03
CA THR A 178 3.99 6.90 7.23
C THR A 178 3.24 6.32 8.40
N ALA A 179 3.75 5.22 8.95
CA ALA A 179 3.16 4.55 10.10
C ALA A 179 3.60 5.20 11.40
N ASN A 180 2.63 5.51 12.27
CA ASN A 180 2.87 5.89 13.65
C ASN A 180 2.56 4.72 14.57
N SER A 181 3.36 4.51 15.61
CA SER A 181 3.00 3.55 16.65
C SER A 181 1.91 4.12 17.54
N ILE A 182 0.99 3.26 17.96
CA ILE A 182 -0.01 3.64 18.96
C ILE A 182 -0.14 2.56 20.03
N LEU A 183 -0.59 2.97 21.19
CA LEU A 183 -1.04 2.07 22.23
C LEU A 183 -2.56 2.08 22.26
N ALA A 184 -3.16 0.92 21.95
CA ALA A 184 -4.59 0.71 22.15
C ALA A 184 -4.83 -0.07 23.44
N VAL A 185 -5.91 0.27 24.11
CA VAL A 185 -6.38 -0.45 25.29
C VAL A 185 -7.83 -0.87 25.06
N LYS A 186 -8.24 -1.94 25.73
CA LYS A 186 -9.65 -2.34 25.70
C LYS A 186 -10.51 -1.21 26.27
N ASP A 187 -11.54 -0.83 25.54
CA ASP A 187 -12.53 0.11 26.07
C ASP A 187 -13.41 -0.61 27.09
N SER A 188 -13.31 -0.19 28.33
CA SER A 188 -14.07 -0.78 29.47
C SER A 188 -15.33 0.03 29.81
N SER A 189 -15.79 0.87 28.90
CA SER A 189 -17.01 1.66 29.07
C SER A 189 -18.25 0.82 28.82
#